data_31473d70a0875513eb57fb5f6bea85b3
#
_entry.id   31473d70a0875513eb57fb5f6bea85b3
#
_cell.length_a   1.000
_cell.length_b   1.000
_cell.length_c   1.000
_cell.angle_alpha   90.00
_cell.angle_beta   90.00
_cell.angle_gamma   90.00
#
_symmetry.space_group_name_H-M   'P 1'
#
loop_
_entity.id
_entity.type
_entity.pdbx_description
1 polymer ?
#
loop_
_entity_poly.entity_id
_entity_poly.type
_entity_poly.pdbx_seq_one_letter_code
_entity_poly.pdbx_strand_id
1 'polypeptide(L)'
;MRVAGEIELASTFIKEPVIAVTGTNGKTTTTTLIGQIFKKAFGDVFVGGNIGTPLIQYLQGAPKPYVIVEISSFQLETTHAFKPNTAILLNIAEDHLDRYRSFNEYKDAKYRIFQNQTETDYAIINANILPAIEGKSKIL
;
A
#
# COMPACT_ATOMS: atom_id res chain seq x y z
N MET A 1 4.05 -11.39 -21.61
CA MET A 1 4.26 -12.01 -20.27
C MET A 1 3.98 -10.94 -19.22
N ARG A 2 3.07 -11.18 -18.27
CA ARG A 2 2.84 -10.24 -17.14
C ARG A 2 3.81 -10.60 -16.03
N VAL A 3 4.55 -9.62 -15.53
CA VAL A 3 5.39 -9.77 -14.34
C VAL A 3 4.52 -9.46 -13.13
N ALA A 4 4.40 -10.40 -12.20
CA ALA A 4 3.74 -10.20 -10.92
C ALA A 4 4.81 -10.12 -9.83
N GLY A 5 4.75 -9.07 -9.03
CA GLY A 5 5.61 -8.91 -7.87
C GLY A 5 5.12 -9.73 -6.66
N GLU A 6 5.92 -9.72 -5.60
CA GLU A 6 5.62 -10.41 -4.34
C GLU A 6 4.31 -9.93 -3.72
N ILE A 7 4.05 -8.61 -3.71
CA ILE A 7 2.82 -8.00 -3.19
C ILE A 7 1.59 -8.50 -3.96
N GLU A 8 1.67 -8.54 -5.30
CA GLU A 8 0.59 -9.04 -6.14
C GLU A 8 0.27 -10.49 -5.82
N LEU A 9 1.29 -11.35 -5.80
CA LEU A 9 1.12 -12.77 -5.52
C LEU A 9 0.54 -13.01 -4.12
N ALA A 10 1.11 -12.40 -3.09
CA ALA A 10 0.65 -12.56 -1.72
C ALA A 10 -0.79 -12.12 -1.54
N SER A 11 -1.16 -10.97 -2.12
CA SER A 11 -2.49 -10.38 -1.98
C SER A 11 -3.61 -11.26 -2.53
N THR A 12 -3.34 -12.15 -3.49
CA THR A 12 -4.36 -13.06 -4.05
C THR A 12 -4.86 -14.09 -3.03
N PHE A 13 -4.09 -14.35 -1.99
CA PHE A 13 -4.41 -15.32 -0.95
C PHE A 13 -4.86 -14.69 0.38
N ILE A 14 -4.70 -13.37 0.53
CA ILE A 14 -5.07 -12.64 1.74
C ILE A 14 -6.56 -12.26 1.65
N LYS A 15 -7.32 -12.66 2.67
CA LYS A 15 -8.76 -12.38 2.79
C LYS A 15 -9.05 -11.31 3.84
N GLU A 16 -8.10 -11.07 4.71
CA GLU A 16 -8.18 -10.13 5.81
C GLU A 16 -8.10 -8.68 5.28
N PRO A 17 -8.66 -7.70 6.02
CA PRO A 17 -8.54 -6.31 5.65
C PRO A 17 -7.08 -5.85 5.55
N VAL A 18 -6.73 -5.29 4.38
CA VAL A 18 -5.39 -4.77 4.09
C VAL A 18 -5.37 -3.26 4.20
N ILE A 19 -4.44 -2.73 5.00
CA ILE A 19 -4.10 -1.31 5.07
C ILE A 19 -2.73 -1.14 4.43
N ALA A 20 -2.68 -0.46 3.29
CA ALA A 20 -1.46 -0.24 2.52
C ALA A 20 -0.98 1.20 2.63
N VAL A 21 0.29 1.39 2.93
CA VAL A 21 0.93 2.70 3.10
C VAL A 21 2.03 2.89 2.07
N THR A 22 1.95 3.98 1.30
CA THR A 22 3.01 4.42 0.40
C THR A 22 3.28 5.91 0.54
N GLY A 23 4.31 6.39 -0.09
CA GLY A 23 4.76 7.79 -0.08
C GLY A 23 6.24 7.88 -0.38
N THR A 24 6.76 9.07 -0.55
CA THR A 24 8.21 9.29 -0.64
C THR A 24 8.84 9.15 0.74
N ASN A 25 8.34 9.89 1.72
CA ASN A 25 8.85 9.94 3.08
C ASN A 25 7.79 9.51 4.11
N GLY A 26 8.24 9.00 5.26
CA GLY A 26 7.39 8.71 6.41
C GLY A 26 6.64 7.37 6.36
N LYS A 27 6.81 6.57 5.32
CA LYS A 27 6.15 5.26 5.18
C LYS A 27 6.37 4.36 6.39
N THR A 28 7.61 4.11 6.75
CA THR A 28 7.99 3.20 7.85
C THR A 28 7.43 3.68 9.18
N THR A 29 7.57 4.97 9.48
CA THR A 29 7.04 5.56 10.71
C THR A 29 5.52 5.40 10.79
N THR A 30 4.81 5.74 9.71
CA THR A 30 3.35 5.65 9.67
C THR A 30 2.87 4.20 9.74
N THR A 31 3.48 3.29 8.98
CA THR A 31 3.14 1.86 9.00
C THR A 31 3.33 1.26 10.39
N THR A 32 4.45 1.58 11.03
CA THR A 32 4.75 1.12 12.40
C THR A 32 3.75 1.68 13.40
N LEU A 33 3.43 2.97 13.31
CA LEU A 33 2.48 3.62 14.22
C LEU A 33 1.07 3.01 14.09
N ILE A 34 0.58 2.84 12.86
CA ILE A 34 -0.69 2.17 12.60
C ILE A 34 -0.67 0.76 13.18
N GLY A 35 0.43 0.02 12.96
CA GLY A 35 0.61 -1.32 13.52
C GLY A 35 0.50 -1.35 15.04
N GLN A 36 1.12 -0.41 15.75
CA GLN A 36 1.04 -0.30 17.21
C GLN A 36 -0.39 0.02 17.67
N ILE A 37 -1.07 0.96 17.02
CA ILE A 37 -2.45 1.33 17.34
C ILE A 37 -3.39 0.13 17.15
N PHE A 38 -3.27 -0.55 15.99
CA PHE A 38 -4.12 -1.69 15.66
C PHE A 38 -3.83 -2.91 16.54
N LYS A 39 -2.57 -3.14 16.89
CA LYS A 39 -2.19 -4.18 17.84
C LYS A 39 -2.82 -3.95 19.22
N LYS A 40 -2.85 -2.71 19.68
CA LYS A 40 -3.50 -2.36 20.95
C LYS A 40 -5.01 -2.53 20.90
N ALA A 41 -5.64 -2.23 19.76
CA ALA A 41 -7.09 -2.24 19.61
C ALA A 41 -7.66 -3.63 19.26
N PHE A 42 -6.96 -4.41 18.45
CA PHE A 42 -7.45 -5.64 17.82
C PHE A 42 -6.60 -6.90 18.12
N GLY A 43 -5.53 -6.77 18.89
CA GLY A 43 -4.63 -7.87 19.18
C GLY A 43 -3.51 -8.04 18.14
N ASP A 44 -3.12 -9.27 17.87
CA ASP A 44 -1.96 -9.56 17.02
C ASP A 44 -2.28 -9.31 15.53
N VAL A 45 -1.70 -8.25 14.97
CA VAL A 45 -1.82 -7.85 13.56
C VAL A 45 -0.50 -8.08 12.82
N PHE A 46 -0.58 -8.27 11.50
CA PHE A 46 0.61 -8.31 10.66
C PHE A 46 1.07 -6.88 10.32
N VAL A 47 2.37 -6.65 10.41
CA VAL A 47 3.04 -5.43 9.94
C VAL A 47 4.27 -5.82 9.14
N GLY A 48 4.35 -5.41 7.88
CA GLY A 48 5.47 -5.79 7.02
C GLY A 48 5.40 -5.17 5.62
N GLY A 49 5.87 -5.92 4.64
CA GLY A 49 5.96 -5.50 3.23
C GLY A 49 7.35 -5.03 2.84
N ASN A 50 7.50 -3.79 2.40
CA ASN A 50 8.81 -3.20 2.07
C ASN A 50 9.73 -3.05 3.30
N ILE A 51 9.20 -3.20 4.50
CA ILE A 51 9.92 -3.18 5.77
C ILE A 51 9.74 -4.51 6.50
N GLY A 52 10.75 -4.90 7.25
CA GLY A 52 10.70 -6.07 8.15
C GLY A 52 10.33 -7.36 7.40
N THR A 53 9.18 -7.90 7.69
CA THR A 53 8.71 -9.20 7.15
C THR A 53 8.04 -9.01 5.78
N PRO A 54 8.50 -9.67 4.71
CA PRO A 54 7.82 -9.66 3.41
C PRO A 54 6.38 -10.13 3.51
N LEU A 55 5.48 -9.55 2.70
CA LEU A 55 4.05 -9.88 2.77
C LEU A 55 3.76 -11.36 2.50
N ILE A 56 4.54 -12.00 1.62
CA ILE A 56 4.38 -13.43 1.31
C ILE A 56 4.58 -14.32 2.53
N GLN A 57 5.39 -13.92 3.50
CA GLN A 57 5.59 -14.69 4.74
C GLN A 57 4.34 -14.68 5.64
N TYR A 58 3.44 -13.72 5.48
CA TYR A 58 2.16 -13.74 6.18
C TYR A 58 1.37 -15.02 5.91
N LEU A 59 1.47 -15.56 4.70
CA LEU A 59 0.74 -16.76 4.29
C LEU A 59 1.18 -18.05 5.00
N GLN A 60 2.32 -18.01 5.69
CA GLN A 60 2.85 -19.17 6.44
C GLN A 60 2.32 -19.21 7.88
N GLY A 61 1.65 -18.16 8.33
CA GLY A 61 1.14 -18.03 9.70
C GLY A 61 -0.37 -18.19 9.80
N ALA A 62 -0.88 -18.07 11.02
CA ALA A 62 -2.31 -17.99 11.26
C ALA A 62 -2.88 -16.64 10.79
N PRO A 63 -4.14 -16.60 10.31
CA PRO A 63 -4.81 -15.35 9.96
C PRO A 63 -4.80 -14.34 11.10
N LYS A 64 -4.63 -13.06 10.75
CA LYS A 64 -4.61 -11.93 11.68
C LYS A 64 -5.82 -11.02 11.43
N PRO A 65 -6.31 -10.25 12.43
CA PRO A 65 -7.44 -9.34 12.22
C PRO A 65 -7.22 -8.29 11.12
N TYR A 66 -5.96 -7.84 10.95
CA TYR A 66 -5.55 -6.86 9.95
C TYR A 66 -4.16 -7.14 9.43
N VAL A 67 -3.96 -6.77 8.17
CA VAL A 67 -2.67 -6.83 7.47
C VAL A 67 -2.26 -5.41 7.11
N ILE A 68 -1.20 -4.91 7.73
CA ILE A 68 -0.70 -3.54 7.54
C ILE A 68 0.62 -3.62 6.79
N VAL A 69 0.67 -3.00 5.60
CA VAL A 69 1.81 -3.16 4.70
C VAL A 69 2.38 -1.83 4.24
N GLU A 70 3.68 -1.69 4.33
CA GLU A 70 4.43 -0.67 3.61
C GLU A 70 4.68 -1.13 2.19
N ILE A 71 4.44 -0.26 1.19
CA ILE A 71 4.66 -0.59 -0.21
C ILE A 71 5.48 0.53 -0.88
N SER A 72 6.58 0.15 -1.54
CA SER A 72 7.36 1.05 -2.37
C SER A 72 6.71 1.28 -3.74
N SER A 73 7.11 2.35 -4.45
CA SER A 73 6.70 2.57 -5.84
C SER A 73 7.09 1.40 -6.74
N PHE A 74 8.25 0.81 -6.54
CA PHE A 74 8.75 -0.33 -7.30
C PHE A 74 7.89 -1.59 -7.16
N GLN A 75 7.39 -1.85 -5.95
CA GLN A 75 6.48 -2.95 -5.71
C GLN A 75 5.11 -2.69 -6.36
N LEU A 76 4.63 -1.44 -6.33
CA LEU A 76 3.37 -1.05 -6.97
C LEU A 76 3.40 -1.19 -8.50
N GLU A 77 4.54 -1.00 -9.16
CA GLU A 77 4.68 -1.18 -10.62
C GLU A 77 4.29 -2.58 -11.09
N THR A 78 4.49 -3.57 -10.25
CA THR A 78 4.22 -4.98 -10.55
C THR A 78 2.90 -5.49 -9.98
N THR A 79 2.04 -4.58 -9.50
CA THR A 79 0.68 -4.90 -9.06
C THR A 79 -0.32 -4.72 -10.20
N HIS A 80 -1.32 -5.60 -10.28
CA HIS A 80 -2.39 -5.56 -11.28
C HIS A 80 -3.78 -5.68 -10.65
N ALA A 81 -3.96 -6.64 -9.76
CA ALA A 81 -5.21 -6.90 -9.04
C ALA A 81 -5.16 -6.51 -7.56
N PHE A 82 -3.99 -6.12 -7.04
CA PHE A 82 -3.84 -5.68 -5.65
C PHE A 82 -4.87 -4.61 -5.31
N LYS A 83 -5.65 -4.86 -4.26
CA LYS A 83 -6.74 -4.02 -3.80
C LYS A 83 -6.73 -3.91 -2.28
N PRO A 84 -6.11 -2.90 -1.69
CA PRO A 84 -6.19 -2.67 -0.26
C PRO A 84 -7.56 -2.09 0.12
N ASN A 85 -8.08 -2.48 1.29
CA ASN A 85 -9.31 -1.92 1.85
C ASN A 85 -9.11 -0.45 2.29
N THR A 86 -7.91 -0.14 2.75
CA THR A 86 -7.48 1.24 3.01
C THR A 86 -6.12 1.47 2.37
N ALA A 87 -6.05 2.44 1.48
CA ALA A 87 -4.82 2.89 0.84
C ALA A 87 -4.43 4.27 1.36
N ILE A 88 -3.17 4.44 1.76
CA ILE A 88 -2.65 5.68 2.30
C ILE A 88 -1.47 6.15 1.44
N LEU A 89 -1.60 7.35 0.87
CA LEU A 89 -0.52 8.04 0.16
C LEU A 89 -0.13 9.29 0.95
N LEU A 90 1.01 9.23 1.63
CA LEU A 90 1.43 10.28 2.56
C LEU A 90 1.88 11.55 1.85
N ASN A 91 2.75 11.40 0.86
CA ASN A 91 3.36 12.50 0.12
C ASN A 91 4.03 11.99 -1.15
N ILE A 92 4.30 12.92 -2.08
CA ILE A 92 5.12 12.68 -3.25
C ILE A 92 6.10 13.85 -3.35
N ALA A 93 7.40 13.55 -3.32
CA ALA A 93 8.49 14.48 -3.55
C ALA A 93 9.44 13.88 -4.58
N GLU A 94 10.29 14.71 -5.17
CA GLU A 94 11.31 14.22 -6.11
C GLU A 94 12.23 13.24 -5.40
N ASP A 95 12.28 12.01 -5.92
CA ASP A 95 13.12 10.93 -5.44
C ASP A 95 13.24 9.88 -6.55
N HIS A 96 14.30 9.07 -6.52
CA HIS A 96 14.51 7.97 -7.47
C HIS A 96 14.49 8.38 -8.96
N LEU A 97 14.89 9.62 -9.29
CA LEU A 97 14.95 10.13 -10.66
C LEU A 97 16.00 9.42 -11.53
N ASP A 98 16.90 8.68 -10.93
CA ASP A 98 17.84 7.78 -11.59
C ASP A 98 17.16 6.55 -12.21
N ARG A 99 15.99 6.15 -11.70
CA ARG A 99 15.24 4.97 -12.14
C ARG A 99 13.99 5.31 -12.97
N TYR A 100 13.33 6.43 -12.67
CA TYR A 100 12.16 6.88 -13.40
C TYR A 100 12.55 7.88 -14.48
N ARG A 101 11.95 7.75 -15.67
CA ARG A 101 12.20 8.66 -16.80
C ARG A 101 11.70 10.08 -16.52
N SER A 102 10.74 10.22 -15.63
CA SER A 102 10.15 11.50 -15.23
C SER A 102 9.53 11.40 -13.82
N PHE A 103 9.34 12.57 -13.20
CA PHE A 103 8.60 12.68 -11.94
C PHE A 103 7.14 12.21 -12.07
N ASN A 104 6.52 12.40 -13.24
CA ASN A 104 5.16 11.91 -13.48
C ASN A 104 5.09 10.38 -13.47
N GLU A 105 6.04 9.67 -14.07
CA GLU A 105 6.11 8.22 -14.02
C GLU A 105 6.22 7.69 -12.57
N TYR A 106 7.02 8.35 -11.75
CA TYR A 106 7.12 8.04 -10.32
C TYR A 106 5.81 8.28 -9.56
N LYS A 107 5.12 9.40 -9.84
CA LYS A 107 3.79 9.70 -9.29
C LYS A 107 2.79 8.61 -9.67
N ASP A 108 2.72 8.28 -10.95
CA ASP A 108 1.79 7.29 -11.49
C ASP A 108 2.01 5.91 -10.85
N ALA A 109 3.28 5.52 -10.62
CA ALA A 109 3.59 4.30 -9.90
C ALA A 109 2.98 4.28 -8.49
N LYS A 110 3.01 5.39 -7.75
CA LYS A 110 2.40 5.47 -6.41
C LYS A 110 0.88 5.48 -6.44
N TYR A 111 0.28 6.15 -7.44
CA TYR A 111 -1.17 6.19 -7.58
C TYR A 111 -1.81 4.83 -7.88
N ARG A 112 -1.02 3.86 -8.35
CA ARG A 112 -1.50 2.48 -8.54
C ARG A 112 -2.05 1.85 -7.26
N ILE A 113 -1.69 2.33 -6.07
CA ILE A 113 -2.23 1.84 -4.80
C ILE A 113 -3.76 1.96 -4.73
N PHE A 114 -4.35 2.91 -5.47
CA PHE A 114 -5.80 3.15 -5.52
C PHE A 114 -6.49 2.48 -6.71
N GLN A 115 -5.72 1.93 -7.66
CA GLN A 115 -6.20 1.53 -8.98
C GLN A 115 -7.42 0.60 -8.97
N ASN A 116 -7.46 -0.34 -8.02
CA ASN A 116 -8.50 -1.36 -7.94
C ASN A 116 -9.51 -1.12 -6.80
N GLN A 117 -9.38 -0.02 -6.07
CA GLN A 117 -10.31 0.33 -5.01
C GLN A 117 -11.72 0.61 -5.55
N THR A 118 -12.71 0.38 -4.73
CA THR A 118 -14.13 0.57 -5.01
C THR A 118 -14.77 1.46 -3.94
N GLU A 119 -16.04 1.77 -4.08
CA GLU A 119 -16.82 2.59 -3.14
C GLU A 119 -16.89 2.05 -1.70
N THR A 120 -16.50 0.78 -1.50
CA THR A 120 -16.40 0.16 -0.17
C THR A 120 -15.05 0.37 0.50
N ASP A 121 -14.06 0.86 -0.25
CA ASP A 121 -12.69 1.04 0.20
C ASP A 121 -12.41 2.50 0.56
N TYR A 122 -11.32 2.75 1.28
CA TYR A 122 -10.92 4.07 1.73
C TYR A 122 -9.59 4.49 1.12
N ALA A 123 -9.55 5.71 0.57
CA ALA A 123 -8.33 6.37 0.11
C ALA A 123 -8.00 7.53 1.07
N ILE A 124 -6.87 7.46 1.75
CA ILE A 124 -6.36 8.53 2.61
C ILE A 124 -5.20 9.18 1.87
N ILE A 125 -5.36 10.46 1.55
CA ILE A 125 -4.41 11.17 0.72
C ILE A 125 -4.28 12.63 1.14
N ASN A 126 -3.06 13.14 1.10
CA ASN A 126 -2.81 14.55 1.34
C ASN A 126 -3.46 15.40 0.23
N ALA A 127 -4.28 16.38 0.61
CA ALA A 127 -5.03 17.24 -0.30
C ALA A 127 -4.15 17.96 -1.34
N ASN A 128 -2.88 18.25 -1.01
CA ASN A 128 -1.94 18.90 -1.91
C ASN A 128 -1.45 18.01 -3.06
N ILE A 129 -1.66 16.72 -2.96
CA ILE A 129 -1.25 15.73 -3.97
C ILE A 129 -2.44 14.92 -4.47
N LEU A 130 -3.66 15.42 -4.22
CA LEU A 130 -4.88 14.75 -4.67
C LEU A 130 -4.81 14.64 -6.20
N PRO A 131 -4.63 13.44 -6.76
CA PRO A 131 -4.74 13.26 -8.19
C PRO A 131 -6.20 13.46 -8.59
N ALA A 132 -6.45 13.62 -9.87
CA ALA A 132 -7.75 13.24 -10.41
C ALA A 132 -7.89 11.71 -10.22
N ILE A 133 -8.12 11.27 -8.97
CA ILE A 133 -8.54 9.90 -8.71
C ILE A 133 -9.96 9.85 -9.27
N GLU A 134 -10.09 9.41 -10.50
CA GLU A 134 -11.34 8.86 -10.99
C GLU A 134 -11.63 7.57 -10.20
N GLY A 135 -11.56 7.68 -8.89
CA GLY A 135 -11.63 6.58 -7.95
C GLY A 135 -13.01 6.46 -7.38
N LYS A 136 -13.47 5.27 -7.38
CA LYS A 136 -14.71 4.86 -6.76
C LYS A 136 -14.59 4.76 -5.23
N SER A 137 -13.38 4.96 -4.65
CA SER A 137 -13.13 4.86 -3.20
C SER A 137 -13.59 6.12 -2.46
N LYS A 138 -13.90 5.94 -1.16
CA LYS A 138 -14.17 7.05 -0.25
C LYS A 138 -12.86 7.76 0.07
N ILE A 139 -12.75 9.04 -0.31
CA ILE A 139 -11.58 9.88 -0.01
C ILE A 139 -11.74 10.47 1.40
N LEU A 140 -10.71 10.33 2.24
CA LEU A 140 -10.61 10.90 3.58
C LEU A 140 -9.39 11.83 3.69
#